data_edc1b43bc8f928f048611a9d4a563d2a
#
_entry.id   edc1b43bc8f928f048611a9d4a563d2a
#
_cell.length_a   1.000
_cell.length_b   1.000
_cell.length_c   1.000
_cell.angle_alpha   90.00
_cell.angle_beta   90.00
_cell.angle_gamma   90.00
#
_symmetry.space_group_name_H-M   'P 1'
#
loop_
_entity.id
_entity.type
_entity.pdbx_description
1 polymer ?
#
loop_
_entity_poly.entity_id
_entity_poly.type
_entity_poly.pdbx_seq_one_letter_code
_entity_poly.pdbx_strand_id
1 'polypeptide(L)'
;AKGIFPEPKPDVVYSLIGNWINDEKYGEQVDIVFVNESIDVDKMNIDSFLGIILTPRQIKLFKETYDNPIEIISSGDINLITKVKGIGESSAKKLIDKFTLNKKYFNFISAMSQYGLTANVIKTIANIYSDVSKAVYMIQHDPYRLIIDVPGIGWAKADEIALKVGIKKFSTYRIGGYIMHTLLESNSNGDTWLNSQQIVDKVYTLFPDIVLDEQTKKKIILSTRDALDELVDKNIVWRNEERTKISMVKTRNLEVGICRELMRLLKQDRQMSKDEVEEFNKRMSQVEEEQGFKYSDEQANAIKLALSKNVLAINSPAGTGKTTVVKGIISCSNECYNLTALSGMAASRLGEVVGQDGSTIHRLLGYGLGDGGEWLKNRDNPLMDSVILDESSMVDGELFYRLVQSIDDGKQLIMLGDLAQLESLGACSVFRDIVNSGVVPVVEFTQIFRQAKKSAIITEATKVRMKEPLCSNDFYGNDIRGEMKDFLLQTYVENKLTLPYVLKYY
;
A
#
# COMPACT_ATOMS: atom_id res chain seq x y z
N ALA A 1 26.66 25.32 -27.42
CA ALA A 1 25.83 24.37 -26.72
C ALA A 1 26.25 22.95 -27.11
N LYS A 2 26.24 22.04 -26.18
CA LYS A 2 26.58 20.62 -26.36
C LYS A 2 25.33 19.80 -25.95
N GLY A 3 25.02 18.74 -26.69
CA GLY A 3 23.84 17.89 -26.40
C GLY A 3 23.13 17.50 -27.70
N ILE A 4 22.07 16.69 -27.56
CA ILE A 4 21.22 16.28 -28.70
C ILE A 4 20.21 17.39 -28.93
N PHE A 5 20.35 18.09 -30.04
CA PHE A 5 19.41 19.11 -30.50
C PHE A 5 18.67 18.55 -31.73
N PRO A 6 17.36 18.55 -31.78
CA PRO A 6 16.62 18.20 -32.99
C PRO A 6 16.98 19.23 -34.09
N GLU A 7 16.90 18.84 -35.34
CA GLU A 7 17.21 19.72 -36.48
C GLU A 7 16.37 21.01 -36.35
N PRO A 8 17.04 22.19 -36.17
CA PRO A 8 16.32 23.41 -35.88
C PRO A 8 15.50 23.86 -37.08
N LYS A 9 14.22 24.15 -36.87
CA LYS A 9 13.32 24.69 -37.89
C LYS A 9 13.48 26.21 -37.95
N PRO A 10 13.50 26.82 -39.13
CA PRO A 10 13.47 28.28 -39.25
C PRO A 10 12.25 28.88 -38.55
N ASP A 11 12.42 30.01 -37.92
CA ASP A 11 11.35 30.80 -37.23
C ASP A 11 10.69 30.11 -36.03
N VAL A 12 11.27 29.03 -35.49
CA VAL A 12 10.81 28.38 -34.26
C VAL A 12 11.70 28.80 -33.10
N VAL A 13 11.07 29.28 -32.02
CA VAL A 13 11.76 29.57 -30.75
C VAL A 13 11.86 28.29 -29.96
N TYR A 14 13.05 27.96 -29.46
CA TYR A 14 13.30 26.76 -28.61
C TYR A 14 13.60 27.20 -27.19
N SER A 15 12.93 26.55 -26.24
CA SER A 15 13.29 26.62 -24.82
C SER A 15 14.31 25.52 -24.51
N LEU A 16 15.44 25.90 -23.90
CA LEU A 16 16.52 25.01 -23.57
C LEU A 16 16.66 24.90 -22.05
N ILE A 17 16.75 23.68 -21.55
CA ILE A 17 17.17 23.40 -20.17
C ILE A 17 18.50 22.67 -20.25
N GLY A 18 19.51 23.13 -19.52
CA GLY A 18 20.84 22.55 -19.51
C GLY A 18 21.70 23.11 -18.39
N ASN A 19 22.88 22.51 -18.21
CA ASN A 19 23.86 22.96 -17.24
C ASN A 19 24.98 23.74 -17.92
N TRP A 20 25.43 24.82 -17.29
CA TRP A 20 26.62 25.51 -17.75
C TRP A 20 27.86 24.65 -17.51
N ILE A 21 28.60 24.39 -18.56
CA ILE A 21 29.89 23.66 -18.51
C ILE A 21 30.96 24.53 -19.12
N ASN A 22 32.18 24.39 -18.64
CA ASN A 22 33.34 25.02 -19.26
C ASN A 22 34.10 23.98 -20.09
N ASP A 23 34.03 24.10 -21.43
CA ASP A 23 34.73 23.21 -22.35
C ASP A 23 36.14 23.77 -22.60
N GLU A 24 37.17 22.95 -22.46
CA GLU A 24 38.56 23.36 -22.59
C GLU A 24 38.87 23.97 -23.96
N LYS A 25 38.14 23.62 -25.02
CA LYS A 25 38.37 24.06 -26.39
C LYS A 25 37.43 25.20 -26.82
N TYR A 26 36.21 25.23 -26.30
CA TYR A 26 35.15 26.14 -26.78
C TYR A 26 34.61 27.10 -25.70
N GLY A 27 35.20 27.10 -24.49
CA GLY A 27 34.78 27.97 -23.39
C GLY A 27 33.46 27.60 -22.74
N GLU A 28 32.79 28.60 -22.16
CA GLU A 28 31.48 28.38 -21.50
C GLU A 28 30.43 27.95 -22.50
N GLN A 29 29.82 26.80 -22.23
CA GLN A 29 28.75 26.21 -23.04
C GLN A 29 27.60 25.71 -22.15
N VAL A 30 26.41 25.61 -22.75
CA VAL A 30 25.28 24.93 -22.14
C VAL A 30 25.28 23.49 -22.61
N ASP A 31 25.43 22.55 -21.69
CA ASP A 31 25.18 21.13 -21.93
C ASP A 31 23.64 20.93 -21.86
N ILE A 32 23.05 20.79 -23.05
CA ILE A 32 21.60 20.77 -23.22
C ILE A 32 21.08 19.42 -22.76
N VAL A 33 20.25 19.45 -21.74
CA VAL A 33 19.53 18.26 -21.21
C VAL A 33 18.16 18.15 -21.89
N PHE A 34 17.56 19.28 -22.28
CA PHE A 34 16.22 19.31 -22.82
C PHE A 34 16.02 20.45 -23.82
N VAL A 35 15.34 20.15 -24.92
CA VAL A 35 14.96 21.12 -25.95
C VAL A 35 13.47 20.98 -26.22
N ASN A 36 12.73 22.08 -26.19
CA ASN A 36 11.32 22.12 -26.57
C ASN A 36 11.07 23.17 -27.67
N GLU A 37 10.26 22.82 -28.67
CA GLU A 37 9.70 23.83 -29.55
C GLU A 37 8.76 24.70 -28.73
N SER A 38 9.00 25.99 -28.70
CA SER A 38 8.16 26.96 -27.97
C SER A 38 6.83 27.14 -28.70
N ILE A 39 5.90 26.25 -28.47
CA ILE A 39 4.47 26.51 -28.75
C ILE A 39 3.93 27.16 -27.49
N ASP A 40 3.81 28.52 -27.49
CA ASP A 40 3.15 29.31 -26.43
C ASP A 40 3.24 28.67 -24.99
N VAL A 41 4.43 28.22 -24.66
CA VAL A 41 4.77 27.39 -23.47
C VAL A 41 4.46 28.14 -22.18
N ASP A 42 4.52 29.48 -22.24
CA ASP A 42 4.31 30.35 -21.08
C ASP A 42 2.89 30.27 -20.52
N LYS A 43 1.84 30.26 -21.36
CA LYS A 43 0.46 30.22 -20.87
C LYS A 43 0.06 28.88 -20.23
N MET A 44 0.43 27.78 -20.86
CA MET A 44 0.04 26.43 -20.36
C MET A 44 0.78 26.05 -19.07
N ASN A 45 2.04 26.47 -18.95
CA ASN A 45 2.86 26.26 -17.76
C ASN A 45 2.43 27.15 -16.60
N ILE A 46 2.03 28.39 -16.89
CA ILE A 46 1.49 29.34 -15.93
C ILE A 46 0.24 28.77 -15.25
N ASP A 47 -0.70 28.21 -16.00
CA ASP A 47 -1.94 27.65 -15.46
C ASP A 47 -1.73 26.44 -14.57
N SER A 48 -0.82 25.56 -14.96
CA SER A 48 -0.44 24.39 -14.17
C SER A 48 0.19 24.81 -12.84
N PHE A 49 1.06 25.82 -12.84
CA PHE A 49 1.67 26.34 -11.63
C PHE A 49 0.67 27.11 -10.76
N LEU A 50 -0.18 27.96 -11.37
CA LEU A 50 -1.23 28.65 -10.63
C LEU A 50 -2.18 27.68 -9.94
N GLY A 51 -2.47 26.53 -10.55
CA GLY A 51 -3.27 25.46 -9.96
C GLY A 51 -2.69 24.86 -8.67
N ILE A 52 -1.40 25.06 -8.39
CA ILE A 52 -0.77 24.64 -7.13
C ILE A 52 -1.06 25.62 -5.98
N ILE A 53 -1.12 26.90 -6.30
CA ILE A 53 -1.19 27.98 -5.30
C ILE A 53 -2.59 28.58 -5.17
N LEU A 54 -3.41 28.50 -6.24
CA LEU A 54 -4.73 29.08 -6.36
C LEU A 54 -5.81 28.03 -6.64
N THR A 55 -7.04 28.30 -6.22
CA THR A 55 -8.22 27.55 -6.65
C THR A 55 -8.62 27.92 -8.08
N PRO A 56 -9.36 27.06 -8.82
CA PRO A 56 -9.81 27.35 -10.19
C PRO A 56 -10.57 28.69 -10.30
N ARG A 57 -11.37 29.03 -9.27
CA ARG A 57 -12.08 30.31 -9.19
C ARG A 57 -11.12 31.49 -9.06
N GLN A 58 -10.09 31.37 -8.24
CA GLN A 58 -9.10 32.44 -8.08
C GLN A 58 -8.26 32.62 -9.35
N ILE A 59 -7.87 31.55 -10.01
CA ILE A 59 -7.13 31.59 -11.29
C ILE A 59 -7.93 32.42 -12.31
N LYS A 60 -9.24 32.14 -12.42
CA LYS A 60 -10.13 32.90 -13.34
C LYS A 60 -10.14 34.39 -13.01
N LEU A 61 -10.32 34.75 -11.75
CA LEU A 61 -10.36 36.14 -11.29
C LEU A 61 -9.02 36.86 -11.47
N PHE A 62 -7.90 36.19 -11.26
CA PHE A 62 -6.57 36.75 -11.53
C PHE A 62 -6.38 37.04 -13.02
N LYS A 63 -6.78 36.13 -13.92
CA LYS A 63 -6.69 36.30 -15.36
C LYS A 63 -7.63 37.36 -15.91
N GLU A 64 -8.77 37.57 -15.26
CA GLU A 64 -9.68 38.70 -15.59
C GLU A 64 -9.09 40.04 -15.16
N THR A 65 -8.18 40.07 -14.20
CA THR A 65 -7.61 41.30 -13.63
C THR A 65 -6.23 41.64 -14.19
N TYR A 66 -5.43 40.61 -14.53
CA TYR A 66 -4.04 40.76 -14.96
C TYR A 66 -3.68 39.79 -16.08
N ASP A 67 -2.93 40.29 -17.07
CA ASP A 67 -2.41 39.45 -18.18
C ASP A 67 -1.38 38.43 -17.70
N ASN A 68 -0.56 38.78 -16.70
CA ASN A 68 0.45 37.90 -16.10
C ASN A 68 0.26 37.77 -14.59
N PRO A 69 -0.60 36.85 -14.12
CA PRO A 69 -0.83 36.61 -12.68
C PRO A 69 0.41 36.26 -11.88
N ILE A 70 1.35 35.52 -12.48
CA ILE A 70 2.58 35.06 -11.78
C ILE A 70 3.47 36.26 -11.44
N GLU A 71 3.61 37.21 -12.35
CA GLU A 71 4.42 38.40 -12.11
C GLU A 71 3.88 39.21 -10.93
N ILE A 72 2.55 39.39 -10.87
CA ILE A 72 1.89 40.08 -9.75
C ILE A 72 2.08 39.37 -8.43
N ILE A 73 1.92 38.02 -8.40
CA ILE A 73 2.10 37.24 -7.18
C ILE A 73 3.58 37.23 -6.76
N SER A 74 4.49 37.13 -7.74
CA SER A 74 5.94 37.08 -7.48
C SER A 74 6.51 38.41 -7.00
N SER A 75 5.87 39.53 -7.35
CA SER A 75 6.26 40.88 -6.89
C SER A 75 6.11 41.02 -5.37
N GLY A 76 5.23 40.22 -4.74
CA GLY A 76 4.93 40.31 -3.31
C GLY A 76 4.12 41.53 -2.92
N ASP A 77 3.64 42.36 -3.90
CA ASP A 77 2.87 43.56 -3.64
C ASP A 77 1.42 43.22 -3.26
N ILE A 78 1.13 43.34 -1.97
CA ILE A 78 -0.18 43.03 -1.40
C ILE A 78 -1.26 43.94 -2.02
N ASN A 79 -0.93 45.21 -2.33
CA ASN A 79 -1.91 46.18 -2.90
C ASN A 79 -2.33 45.77 -4.32
N LEU A 80 -1.45 45.17 -5.11
CA LEU A 80 -1.79 44.64 -6.42
C LEU A 80 -2.63 43.38 -6.29
N ILE A 81 -2.24 42.43 -5.42
CA ILE A 81 -2.94 41.18 -5.24
C ILE A 81 -4.37 41.38 -4.71
N THR A 82 -4.58 42.35 -3.82
CA THR A 82 -5.91 42.64 -3.25
C THR A 82 -6.86 43.33 -4.23
N LYS A 83 -6.39 43.85 -5.37
CA LYS A 83 -7.28 44.31 -6.46
C LYS A 83 -8.11 43.19 -7.08
N VAL A 84 -7.66 41.93 -6.93
CA VAL A 84 -8.40 40.75 -7.41
C VAL A 84 -9.60 40.50 -6.51
N LYS A 85 -10.80 40.52 -7.09
CA LYS A 85 -12.07 40.38 -6.37
C LYS A 85 -12.09 39.15 -5.46
N GLY A 86 -12.35 39.38 -4.17
CA GLY A 86 -12.44 38.28 -3.17
C GLY A 86 -11.12 37.88 -2.55
N ILE A 87 -10.02 38.61 -2.76
CA ILE A 87 -8.75 38.45 -2.09
C ILE A 87 -8.49 39.63 -1.17
N GLY A 88 -8.57 39.40 0.15
CA GLY A 88 -8.19 40.40 1.16
C GLY A 88 -6.71 40.23 1.56
N GLU A 89 -6.20 41.19 2.36
CA GLU A 89 -4.78 41.23 2.78
C GLU A 89 -4.26 39.92 3.40
N SER A 90 -5.06 39.32 4.29
CA SER A 90 -4.67 38.03 4.91
C SER A 90 -4.52 36.90 3.87
N SER A 91 -5.41 36.87 2.87
CA SER A 91 -5.35 35.90 1.77
C SER A 91 -4.19 36.19 0.84
N ALA A 92 -3.88 37.47 0.58
CA ALA A 92 -2.74 37.89 -0.23
C ALA A 92 -1.41 37.45 0.42
N LYS A 93 -1.24 37.67 1.73
CA LYS A 93 -0.04 37.20 2.47
C LYS A 93 0.13 35.69 2.37
N LYS A 94 -0.94 34.92 2.64
CA LYS A 94 -0.91 33.45 2.49
C LYS A 94 -0.59 33.00 1.07
N LEU A 95 -1.00 33.76 0.08
CA LEU A 95 -0.71 33.46 -1.32
C LEU A 95 0.77 33.69 -1.65
N ILE A 96 1.35 34.79 -1.17
CA ILE A 96 2.79 35.07 -1.31
C ILE A 96 3.63 33.98 -0.65
N ASP A 97 3.26 33.58 0.59
CA ASP A 97 3.94 32.49 1.30
C ASP A 97 3.87 31.16 0.50
N LYS A 98 2.68 30.82 0.02
CA LYS A 98 2.49 29.64 -0.85
C LYS A 98 3.31 29.72 -2.13
N PHE A 99 3.38 30.87 -2.77
CA PHE A 99 4.19 31.08 -3.97
C PHE A 99 5.67 30.83 -3.66
N THR A 100 6.18 31.44 -2.61
CA THR A 100 7.59 31.32 -2.19
C THR A 100 7.97 29.87 -1.88
N LEU A 101 7.13 29.15 -1.13
CA LEU A 101 7.32 27.74 -0.83
C LEU A 101 7.30 26.83 -2.06
N ASN A 102 6.51 27.19 -3.07
CA ASN A 102 6.33 26.36 -4.26
C ASN A 102 7.16 26.81 -5.47
N LYS A 103 7.89 27.91 -5.37
CA LYS A 103 8.73 28.46 -6.47
C LYS A 103 9.70 27.42 -7.05
N LYS A 104 10.26 26.54 -6.19
CA LYS A 104 11.14 25.44 -6.62
C LYS A 104 10.50 24.48 -7.63
N TYR A 105 9.17 24.33 -7.63
CA TYR A 105 8.45 23.44 -8.53
C TYR A 105 8.17 24.05 -9.92
N PHE A 106 8.37 25.33 -10.09
CA PHE A 106 8.10 26.00 -11.37
C PHE A 106 8.90 25.40 -12.52
N ASN A 107 10.19 25.18 -12.33
CA ASN A 107 11.06 24.56 -13.34
C ASN A 107 10.63 23.14 -13.69
N PHE A 108 10.19 22.34 -12.68
CA PHE A 108 9.67 21.00 -12.92
C PHE A 108 8.36 21.03 -13.72
N ILE A 109 7.46 21.97 -13.42
CA ILE A 109 6.19 22.13 -14.14
C ILE A 109 6.46 22.53 -15.58
N SER A 110 7.33 23.51 -15.81
CA SER A 110 7.71 23.94 -17.14
C SER A 110 8.27 22.78 -17.97
N ALA A 111 9.17 21.98 -17.41
CA ALA A 111 9.79 20.88 -18.12
C ALA A 111 8.83 19.68 -18.36
N MET A 112 7.82 19.48 -17.50
CA MET A 112 7.02 18.26 -17.50
C MET A 112 5.57 18.42 -17.96
N SER A 113 5.07 19.66 -18.11
CA SER A 113 3.68 19.93 -18.56
C SER A 113 3.35 19.26 -19.89
N GLN A 114 4.31 19.20 -20.80
CA GLN A 114 4.17 18.55 -22.11
C GLN A 114 3.80 17.06 -22.04
N TYR A 115 4.13 16.38 -20.94
CA TYR A 115 3.80 14.96 -20.72
C TYR A 115 2.38 14.76 -20.18
N GLY A 116 1.61 15.83 -19.97
CA GLY A 116 0.23 15.81 -19.48
C GLY A 116 0.14 15.32 -18.02
N LEU A 117 1.18 15.57 -17.21
CA LEU A 117 1.20 15.28 -15.79
C LEU A 117 0.46 16.35 -14.99
N THR A 118 -0.26 15.93 -13.96
CA THR A 118 -0.90 16.87 -13.04
C THR A 118 0.12 17.54 -12.12
N ALA A 119 -0.19 18.74 -11.65
CA ALA A 119 0.68 19.49 -10.75
C ALA A 119 1.08 18.70 -9.49
N ASN A 120 0.17 17.89 -8.93
CA ASN A 120 0.47 17.05 -7.75
C ASN A 120 1.47 15.92 -8.08
N VAL A 121 1.33 15.30 -9.25
CA VAL A 121 2.28 14.28 -9.72
C VAL A 121 3.66 14.91 -9.96
N ILE A 122 3.71 16.10 -10.58
CA ILE A 122 4.97 16.81 -10.80
C ILE A 122 5.65 17.17 -9.46
N LYS A 123 4.90 17.60 -8.45
CA LYS A 123 5.45 17.79 -7.10
C LYS A 123 6.05 16.52 -6.50
N THR A 124 5.36 15.39 -6.65
CA THR A 124 5.85 14.10 -6.18
C THR A 124 7.16 13.73 -6.90
N ILE A 125 7.20 13.88 -8.22
CA ILE A 125 8.42 13.67 -9.02
C ILE A 125 9.56 14.59 -8.54
N ALA A 126 9.27 15.88 -8.30
CA ALA A 126 10.26 16.85 -7.83
C ALA A 126 10.81 16.53 -6.44
N ASN A 127 10.01 15.93 -5.57
CA ASN A 127 10.46 15.49 -4.25
C ASN A 127 11.34 14.23 -4.34
N ILE A 128 11.04 13.32 -5.27
CA ILE A 128 11.79 12.06 -5.44
C ILE A 128 13.13 12.33 -6.12
N TYR A 129 13.11 13.04 -7.25
CA TYR A 129 14.33 13.23 -8.04
C TYR A 129 15.14 14.47 -7.66
N SER A 130 14.55 15.41 -6.91
CA SER A 130 15.16 16.67 -6.41
C SER A 130 15.84 17.57 -7.46
N ASP A 131 16.12 17.06 -8.64
CA ASP A 131 16.80 17.71 -9.78
C ASP A 131 15.95 17.57 -11.05
N VAL A 132 15.68 18.70 -11.72
CA VAL A 132 14.85 18.75 -12.95
C VAL A 132 15.46 17.93 -14.07
N SER A 133 16.78 18.01 -14.25
CA SER A 133 17.49 17.31 -15.33
C SER A 133 17.40 15.81 -15.16
N LYS A 134 17.58 15.32 -13.93
CA LYS A 134 17.40 13.89 -13.60
C LYS A 134 16.00 13.41 -13.88
N ALA A 135 14.98 14.18 -13.46
CA ALA A 135 13.59 13.83 -13.67
C ALA A 135 13.21 13.81 -15.16
N VAL A 136 13.65 14.81 -15.93
CA VAL A 136 13.45 14.85 -17.39
C VAL A 136 14.16 13.69 -18.06
N TYR A 137 15.40 13.42 -17.66
CA TYR A 137 16.18 12.28 -18.18
C TYR A 137 15.42 10.95 -17.93
N MET A 138 14.91 10.73 -16.72
CA MET A 138 14.12 9.53 -16.38
C MET A 138 12.86 9.41 -17.23
N ILE A 139 12.11 10.51 -17.42
CA ILE A 139 10.90 10.50 -18.25
C ILE A 139 11.23 10.16 -19.71
N GLN A 140 12.33 10.67 -20.22
CA GLN A 140 12.72 10.44 -21.62
C GLN A 140 13.34 9.07 -21.89
N HIS A 141 14.09 8.51 -20.91
CA HIS A 141 14.86 7.28 -21.13
C HIS A 141 14.30 6.07 -20.41
N ASP A 142 13.57 6.26 -19.29
CA ASP A 142 12.95 5.19 -18.50
C ASP A 142 11.56 5.58 -17.93
N PRO A 143 10.59 5.94 -18.78
CA PRO A 143 9.27 6.39 -18.34
C PRO A 143 8.50 5.35 -17.52
N TYR A 144 8.74 4.04 -17.73
CA TYR A 144 8.07 2.99 -16.96
C TYR A 144 8.59 2.88 -15.54
N ARG A 145 9.77 3.43 -15.24
CA ARG A 145 10.28 3.55 -13.88
C ARG A 145 9.34 4.37 -12.98
N LEU A 146 8.60 5.31 -13.57
CA LEU A 146 7.62 6.11 -12.85
C LEU A 146 6.53 5.26 -12.18
N ILE A 147 6.22 4.06 -12.69
CA ILE A 147 5.25 3.14 -12.08
C ILE A 147 5.72 2.68 -10.70
N ILE A 148 7.03 2.51 -10.53
CA ILE A 148 7.65 2.05 -9.28
C ILE A 148 7.91 3.23 -8.34
N ASP A 149 8.47 4.31 -8.88
CA ASP A 149 9.03 5.40 -8.08
C ASP A 149 7.98 6.45 -7.68
N VAL A 150 6.89 6.62 -8.46
CA VAL A 150 5.95 7.74 -8.27
C VAL A 150 4.55 7.24 -7.91
N PRO A 151 4.14 7.34 -6.64
CA PRO A 151 2.78 7.01 -6.23
C PRO A 151 1.73 7.74 -7.08
N GLY A 152 0.74 7.00 -7.56
CA GLY A 152 -0.36 7.54 -8.40
C GLY A 152 -0.06 7.56 -9.90
N ILE A 153 1.12 7.17 -10.37
CA ILE A 153 1.38 6.87 -11.78
C ILE A 153 1.19 5.37 -12.01
N GLY A 154 0.07 5.01 -12.63
CA GLY A 154 -0.18 3.66 -13.11
C GLY A 154 0.28 3.44 -14.55
N TRP A 155 0.07 2.21 -15.04
CA TRP A 155 0.45 1.79 -16.40
C TRP A 155 -0.04 2.76 -17.50
N ALA A 156 -1.34 3.09 -17.50
CA ALA A 156 -1.93 3.90 -18.57
C ALA A 156 -1.21 5.25 -18.76
N LYS A 157 -0.85 5.90 -17.64
CA LYS A 157 -0.15 7.19 -17.69
C LYS A 157 1.32 7.04 -18.08
N ALA A 158 2.00 6.05 -17.55
CA ALA A 158 3.39 5.76 -17.93
C ALA A 158 3.51 5.38 -19.41
N ASP A 159 2.59 4.57 -19.94
CA ASP A 159 2.56 4.17 -21.35
C ASP A 159 2.23 5.34 -22.29
N GLU A 160 1.29 6.24 -21.88
CA GLU A 160 1.02 7.49 -22.62
C GLU A 160 2.29 8.34 -22.75
N ILE A 161 3.04 8.49 -21.65
CA ILE A 161 4.31 9.22 -21.64
C ILE A 161 5.33 8.52 -22.53
N ALA A 162 5.48 7.21 -22.36
CA ALA A 162 6.43 6.39 -23.12
C ALA A 162 6.23 6.50 -24.63
N LEU A 163 4.97 6.46 -25.07
CA LEU A 163 4.63 6.62 -26.47
C LEU A 163 4.92 8.06 -26.98
N LYS A 164 4.68 9.08 -26.17
CA LYS A 164 5.01 10.49 -26.52
C LYS A 164 6.51 10.71 -26.66
N VAL A 165 7.33 10.08 -25.84
CA VAL A 165 8.79 10.16 -25.98
C VAL A 165 9.37 9.23 -27.07
N GLY A 166 8.51 8.53 -27.83
CA GLY A 166 8.89 7.78 -29.01
C GLY A 166 9.16 6.29 -28.79
N ILE A 167 8.80 5.73 -27.64
CA ILE A 167 8.93 4.28 -27.42
C ILE A 167 7.95 3.54 -28.34
N LYS A 168 8.48 2.55 -29.06
CA LYS A 168 7.70 1.79 -30.05
C LYS A 168 6.73 0.82 -29.35
N LYS A 169 5.52 0.65 -29.92
CA LYS A 169 4.47 -0.24 -29.40
C LYS A 169 4.92 -1.70 -29.16
N PHE A 170 5.86 -2.20 -29.96
CA PHE A 170 6.38 -3.57 -29.89
C PHE A 170 7.80 -3.67 -29.30
N SER A 171 8.27 -2.66 -28.59
CA SER A 171 9.58 -2.75 -27.97
C SER A 171 9.58 -3.69 -26.77
N THR A 172 10.66 -4.41 -26.56
CA THR A 172 10.91 -5.21 -25.34
C THR A 172 10.80 -4.36 -24.11
N TYR A 173 11.23 -3.09 -24.21
CA TYR A 173 11.16 -2.11 -23.15
C TYR A 173 9.71 -1.81 -22.70
N ARG A 174 8.76 -1.65 -23.64
CA ARG A 174 7.33 -1.49 -23.34
C ARG A 174 6.74 -2.73 -22.69
N ILE A 175 7.12 -3.90 -23.20
CA ILE A 175 6.71 -5.20 -22.62
C ILE A 175 7.24 -5.31 -21.19
N GLY A 176 8.48 -4.92 -20.93
CA GLY A 176 9.07 -4.89 -19.60
C GLY A 176 8.31 -3.98 -18.63
N GLY A 177 7.93 -2.77 -19.07
CA GLY A 177 7.07 -1.87 -18.30
C GLY A 177 5.72 -2.50 -17.95
N TYR A 178 5.12 -3.23 -18.89
CA TYR A 178 3.86 -3.92 -18.64
C TYR A 178 3.99 -5.12 -17.70
N ILE A 179 5.11 -5.85 -17.77
CA ILE A 179 5.43 -6.92 -16.81
C ILE A 179 5.54 -6.36 -15.40
N MET A 180 6.26 -5.25 -15.21
CA MET A 180 6.35 -4.58 -13.90
C MET A 180 4.97 -4.18 -13.36
N HIS A 181 4.15 -3.56 -14.20
CA HIS A 181 2.76 -3.22 -13.84
C HIS A 181 1.96 -4.45 -13.42
N THR A 182 2.02 -5.52 -14.21
CA THR A 182 1.29 -6.77 -13.95
C THR A 182 1.69 -7.38 -12.60
N LEU A 183 2.98 -7.40 -12.29
CA LEU A 183 3.47 -7.89 -11.00
C LEU A 183 3.01 -7.01 -9.82
N LEU A 184 3.01 -5.68 -9.98
CA LEU A 184 2.54 -4.75 -8.96
C LEU A 184 1.02 -4.83 -8.77
N GLU A 185 0.25 -5.01 -9.86
CA GLU A 185 -1.19 -5.23 -9.79
C GLU A 185 -1.51 -6.53 -9.04
N SER A 186 -0.79 -7.62 -9.33
CA SER A 186 -0.95 -8.89 -8.64
C SER A 186 -0.59 -8.78 -7.16
N ASN A 187 0.44 -8.01 -6.81
CA ASN A 187 0.78 -7.73 -5.42
C ASN A 187 -0.39 -7.09 -4.65
N SER A 188 -1.16 -6.22 -5.29
CA SER A 188 -2.35 -5.60 -4.67
C SER A 188 -3.47 -6.60 -4.37
N ASN A 189 -3.42 -7.78 -5.00
CA ASN A 189 -4.34 -8.90 -4.76
C ASN A 189 -3.77 -9.95 -3.76
N GLY A 190 -2.64 -9.64 -3.14
CA GLY A 190 -1.97 -10.51 -2.16
C GLY A 190 -0.91 -11.45 -2.74
N ASP A 191 -0.84 -11.60 -4.06
CA ASP A 191 0.18 -12.46 -4.69
C ASP A 191 1.57 -11.85 -4.54
N THR A 192 2.57 -12.69 -4.41
CA THR A 192 3.97 -12.26 -4.35
C THR A 192 4.77 -12.63 -5.60
N TRP A 193 4.26 -13.54 -6.40
CA TRP A 193 4.85 -13.97 -7.67
C TRP A 193 3.78 -14.44 -8.66
N LEU A 194 4.11 -14.38 -9.93
CA LEU A 194 3.34 -14.98 -11.01
C LEU A 194 4.17 -16.05 -11.72
N ASN A 195 3.50 -17.03 -12.34
CA ASN A 195 4.19 -17.98 -13.18
C ASN A 195 4.43 -17.42 -14.59
N SER A 196 5.37 -18.02 -15.32
CA SER A 196 5.77 -17.55 -16.64
C SER A 196 4.60 -17.51 -17.64
N GLN A 197 3.65 -18.47 -17.56
CA GLN A 197 2.49 -18.50 -18.44
C GLN A 197 1.53 -17.35 -18.14
N GLN A 198 1.27 -17.07 -16.86
CA GLN A 198 0.44 -15.93 -16.45
C GLN A 198 1.00 -14.61 -16.95
N ILE A 199 2.33 -14.43 -16.92
CA ILE A 199 2.98 -13.23 -17.48
C ILE A 199 2.74 -13.14 -19.00
N VAL A 200 2.95 -14.23 -19.73
CA VAL A 200 2.73 -14.24 -21.19
C VAL A 200 1.27 -13.96 -21.53
N ASP A 201 0.33 -14.57 -20.82
CA ASP A 201 -1.11 -14.36 -21.04
C ASP A 201 -1.50 -12.89 -20.80
N LYS A 202 -0.95 -12.27 -19.78
CA LYS A 202 -1.13 -10.84 -19.53
C LYS A 202 -0.49 -9.98 -20.63
N VAL A 203 0.70 -10.32 -21.10
CA VAL A 203 1.35 -9.57 -22.20
C VAL A 203 0.54 -9.64 -23.49
N TYR A 204 -0.18 -10.75 -23.77
CA TYR A 204 -1.09 -10.79 -24.91
C TYR A 204 -2.18 -9.71 -24.84
N THR A 205 -2.68 -9.37 -23.66
CA THR A 205 -3.70 -8.31 -23.48
C THR A 205 -3.18 -6.90 -23.78
N LEU A 206 -1.87 -6.71 -23.86
CA LEU A 206 -1.25 -5.44 -24.27
C LEU A 206 -1.49 -5.14 -25.77
N PHE A 207 -1.89 -6.13 -26.55
CA PHE A 207 -2.05 -6.07 -28.00
C PHE A 207 -3.46 -6.48 -28.47
N PRO A 208 -4.53 -5.78 -28.03
CA PRO A 208 -5.91 -6.19 -28.28
C PRO A 208 -6.29 -6.17 -29.76
N ASP A 209 -5.66 -5.29 -30.56
CA ASP A 209 -5.99 -5.09 -31.97
C ASP A 209 -5.23 -6.03 -32.91
N ILE A 210 -4.43 -6.96 -32.39
CA ILE A 210 -3.56 -7.81 -33.19
C ILE A 210 -4.14 -9.20 -33.31
N VAL A 211 -4.16 -9.70 -34.54
CA VAL A 211 -4.48 -11.12 -34.83
C VAL A 211 -3.32 -11.96 -34.25
N LEU A 212 -3.61 -12.75 -33.24
CA LEU A 212 -2.66 -13.64 -32.59
C LEU A 212 -2.49 -14.96 -33.36
N ASP A 213 -1.93 -14.88 -34.58
CA ASP A 213 -1.48 -16.07 -35.29
C ASP A 213 -0.25 -16.70 -34.60
N GLU A 214 0.13 -17.90 -34.97
CA GLU A 214 1.22 -18.66 -34.36
C GLU A 214 2.58 -17.91 -34.43
N GLN A 215 2.81 -17.20 -35.54
CA GLN A 215 4.06 -16.45 -35.73
C GLN A 215 4.11 -15.23 -34.79
N THR A 216 3.01 -14.50 -34.66
CA THR A 216 2.87 -13.34 -33.77
C THR A 216 2.97 -13.76 -32.29
N LYS A 217 2.29 -14.86 -31.90
CA LYS A 217 2.42 -15.43 -30.56
C LYS A 217 3.87 -15.77 -30.22
N LYS A 218 4.55 -16.48 -31.12
CA LYS A 218 5.96 -16.84 -30.93
C LYS A 218 6.85 -15.60 -30.77
N LYS A 219 6.61 -14.55 -31.55
CA LYS A 219 7.34 -13.28 -31.44
C LYS A 219 7.10 -12.61 -30.09
N ILE A 220 5.84 -12.54 -29.61
CA ILE A 220 5.51 -11.96 -28.31
C ILE A 220 6.17 -12.76 -27.18
N ILE A 221 6.14 -14.10 -27.22
CA ILE A 221 6.80 -14.95 -26.22
C ILE A 221 8.30 -14.67 -26.17
N LEU A 222 8.98 -14.58 -27.31
CA LEU A 222 10.41 -14.28 -27.36
C LEU A 222 10.69 -12.88 -26.79
N SER A 223 9.93 -11.86 -27.21
CA SER A 223 10.10 -10.50 -26.70
C SER A 223 9.78 -10.38 -25.19
N THR A 224 8.83 -11.19 -24.69
CA THR A 224 8.52 -11.28 -23.26
C THR A 224 9.70 -11.88 -22.48
N ARG A 225 10.32 -12.92 -23.02
CA ARG A 225 11.52 -13.52 -22.42
C ARG A 225 12.67 -12.53 -22.38
N ASP A 226 12.94 -11.85 -23.51
CA ASP A 226 14.04 -10.88 -23.61
C ASP A 226 13.80 -9.70 -22.63
N ALA A 227 12.56 -9.22 -22.50
CA ALA A 227 12.18 -8.19 -21.53
C ALA A 227 12.36 -8.66 -20.07
N LEU A 228 12.01 -9.91 -19.77
CA LEU A 228 12.25 -10.50 -18.44
C LEU A 228 13.74 -10.62 -18.12
N ASP A 229 14.54 -11.09 -19.08
CA ASP A 229 15.98 -11.21 -18.90
C ASP A 229 16.60 -9.83 -18.61
N GLU A 230 16.20 -8.78 -19.34
CA GLU A 230 16.64 -7.40 -19.09
C GLU A 230 16.23 -6.89 -17.69
N LEU A 231 15.00 -7.16 -17.24
CA LEU A 231 14.52 -6.77 -15.92
C LEU A 231 15.24 -7.52 -14.78
N VAL A 232 15.62 -8.76 -15.00
CA VAL A 232 16.43 -9.55 -14.06
C VAL A 232 17.85 -9.00 -13.98
N ASP A 233 18.49 -8.70 -15.12
CA ASP A 233 19.83 -8.10 -15.18
C ASP A 233 19.88 -6.73 -14.48
N LYS A 234 18.80 -5.95 -14.58
CA LYS A 234 18.65 -4.67 -13.87
C LYS A 234 18.28 -4.82 -12.38
N ASN A 235 18.16 -6.05 -11.87
CA ASN A 235 17.72 -6.35 -10.49
C ASN A 235 16.38 -5.70 -10.10
N ILE A 236 15.46 -5.59 -11.04
CA ILE A 236 14.09 -5.10 -10.84
C ILE A 236 13.15 -6.26 -10.56
N VAL A 237 13.32 -7.35 -11.32
CA VAL A 237 12.54 -8.58 -11.23
C VAL A 237 13.44 -9.73 -10.77
N TRP A 238 12.93 -10.56 -9.90
CA TRP A 238 13.54 -11.82 -9.50
C TRP A 238 12.86 -12.99 -10.23
N ARG A 239 13.62 -13.99 -10.58
CA ARG A 239 13.14 -15.23 -11.18
C ARG A 239 13.86 -16.42 -10.55
N ASN A 240 13.12 -17.50 -10.22
CA ASN A 240 13.73 -18.72 -9.69
C ASN A 240 14.57 -19.45 -10.75
N GLU A 241 15.39 -20.40 -10.33
CA GLU A 241 16.31 -21.17 -11.20
C GLU A 241 15.55 -21.94 -12.30
N GLU A 242 14.39 -22.53 -11.97
CA GLU A 242 13.55 -23.23 -12.95
C GLU A 242 12.80 -22.27 -13.89
N ARG A 243 12.93 -20.96 -13.72
CA ARG A 243 12.27 -19.92 -14.51
C ARG A 243 10.73 -20.00 -14.52
N THR A 244 10.17 -20.57 -13.46
CA THR A 244 8.71 -20.75 -13.32
C THR A 244 8.03 -19.68 -12.50
N LYS A 245 8.75 -19.06 -11.53
CA LYS A 245 8.24 -18.03 -10.64
C LYS A 245 8.94 -16.70 -10.86
N ILE A 246 8.15 -15.66 -11.01
CA ILE A 246 8.60 -14.31 -11.34
C ILE A 246 7.98 -13.34 -10.33
N SER A 247 8.80 -12.50 -9.71
CA SER A 247 8.39 -11.54 -8.68
C SER A 247 9.14 -10.22 -8.84
N MET A 248 8.60 -9.14 -8.30
CA MET A 248 9.42 -7.95 -8.07
C MET A 248 10.49 -8.25 -7.02
N VAL A 249 11.72 -7.78 -7.23
CA VAL A 249 12.82 -7.98 -6.26
C VAL A 249 12.45 -7.42 -4.90
N LYS A 250 11.77 -6.26 -4.85
CA LYS A 250 11.28 -5.67 -3.58
C LYS A 250 10.36 -6.63 -2.84
N THR A 251 9.39 -7.24 -3.52
CA THR A 251 8.43 -8.19 -2.93
C THR A 251 9.12 -9.47 -2.47
N ARG A 252 10.03 -10.01 -3.29
CA ARG A 252 10.82 -11.19 -2.92
C ARG A 252 11.69 -10.93 -1.68
N ASN A 253 12.33 -9.76 -1.60
CA ASN A 253 13.13 -9.39 -0.44
C ASN A 253 12.28 -9.20 0.82
N LEU A 254 11.05 -8.72 0.66
CA LEU A 254 10.08 -8.62 1.75
C LEU A 254 9.74 -9.99 2.33
N GLU A 255 9.39 -10.99 1.49
CA GLU A 255 9.13 -12.37 1.94
C GLU A 255 10.32 -12.96 2.68
N VAL A 256 11.53 -12.82 2.10
CA VAL A 256 12.77 -13.33 2.73
C VAL A 256 13.03 -12.63 4.06
N GLY A 257 12.77 -11.32 4.13
CA GLY A 257 12.91 -10.54 5.34
C GLY A 257 11.95 -11.01 6.44
N ILE A 258 10.67 -11.20 6.12
CA ILE A 258 9.66 -11.74 7.05
C ILE A 258 10.08 -13.12 7.55
N CYS A 259 10.45 -14.02 6.63
CA CYS A 259 10.89 -15.37 6.99
C CYS A 259 12.10 -15.34 7.93
N ARG A 260 13.10 -14.51 7.64
CA ARG A 260 14.31 -14.37 8.49
C ARG A 260 13.96 -13.92 9.91
N GLU A 261 13.10 -12.89 10.04
CA GLU A 261 12.72 -12.38 11.35
C GLU A 261 11.85 -13.38 12.14
N LEU A 262 10.91 -14.07 11.49
CA LEU A 262 10.14 -15.12 12.14
C LEU A 262 11.03 -16.27 12.60
N MET A 263 11.99 -16.71 11.77
CA MET A 263 12.95 -17.75 12.15
C MET A 263 13.86 -17.31 13.30
N ARG A 264 14.18 -16.01 13.42
CA ARG A 264 14.91 -15.43 14.55
C ARG A 264 14.12 -15.58 15.86
N LEU A 265 12.85 -15.22 15.84
CA LEU A 265 11.98 -15.35 17.01
C LEU A 265 11.74 -16.83 17.39
N LEU A 266 11.48 -17.69 16.42
CA LEU A 266 11.24 -19.14 16.64
C LEU A 266 12.42 -19.86 17.30
N LYS A 267 13.66 -19.41 17.07
CA LYS A 267 14.86 -20.01 17.70
C LYS A 267 14.89 -19.84 19.21
N GLN A 268 14.08 -18.99 19.78
CA GLN A 268 13.99 -18.70 21.20
C GLN A 268 12.91 -19.55 21.92
N ASP A 269 12.21 -20.42 21.18
CA ASP A 269 11.24 -21.35 21.77
C ASP A 269 11.86 -22.17 22.88
N ARG A 270 11.13 -22.30 23.98
CA ARG A 270 11.55 -23.11 25.15
C ARG A 270 10.50 -24.15 25.52
N GLN A 271 10.92 -25.16 26.25
CA GLN A 271 10.00 -26.08 26.89
C GLN A 271 9.77 -25.62 28.34
N MET A 272 8.52 -25.71 28.79
CA MET A 272 8.17 -25.43 30.17
C MET A 272 8.73 -26.56 31.08
N SER A 273 9.33 -26.18 32.18
CA SER A 273 9.70 -27.13 33.25
C SER A 273 8.45 -27.73 33.93
N LYS A 274 8.62 -28.76 34.72
CA LYS A 274 7.48 -29.35 35.45
C LYS A 274 6.85 -28.37 36.43
N ASP A 275 7.67 -27.58 37.10
CA ASP A 275 7.21 -26.57 38.08
C ASP A 275 6.41 -25.47 37.38
N GLU A 276 6.86 -25.00 36.20
CA GLU A 276 6.13 -24.02 35.37
C GLU A 276 4.79 -24.58 34.87
N VAL A 277 4.72 -25.87 34.55
CA VAL A 277 3.45 -26.52 34.17
C VAL A 277 2.51 -26.60 35.37
N GLU A 278 2.99 -26.92 36.56
CA GLU A 278 2.17 -26.93 37.79
C GLU A 278 1.67 -25.52 38.14
N GLU A 279 2.52 -24.52 38.06
CA GLU A 279 2.16 -23.13 38.27
C GLU A 279 1.12 -22.65 37.24
N PHE A 280 1.31 -22.98 35.97
CA PHE A 280 0.34 -22.70 34.92
C PHE A 280 -1.03 -23.29 35.23
N ASN A 281 -1.08 -24.59 35.60
CA ASN A 281 -2.37 -25.25 35.92
C ASN A 281 -3.06 -24.60 37.12
N LYS A 282 -2.30 -24.15 38.12
CA LYS A 282 -2.84 -23.45 39.26
C LYS A 282 -3.41 -22.09 38.88
N ARG A 283 -2.66 -21.28 38.09
CA ARG A 283 -3.12 -19.99 37.61
C ARG A 283 -4.34 -20.09 36.70
N MET A 284 -4.33 -21.10 35.80
CA MET A 284 -5.46 -21.39 34.92
C MET A 284 -6.72 -21.68 35.73
N SER A 285 -6.64 -22.53 36.75
CA SER A 285 -7.78 -22.86 37.62
C SER A 285 -8.29 -21.62 38.36
N GLN A 286 -7.42 -20.72 38.83
CA GLN A 286 -7.80 -19.47 39.46
C GLN A 286 -8.53 -18.53 38.49
N VAL A 287 -8.01 -18.39 37.27
CA VAL A 287 -8.64 -17.54 36.23
C VAL A 287 -10.01 -18.11 35.85
N GLU A 288 -10.17 -19.44 35.72
CA GLU A 288 -11.45 -20.09 35.44
C GLU A 288 -12.46 -19.88 36.57
N GLU A 289 -12.02 -19.94 37.83
CA GLU A 289 -12.88 -19.67 38.98
C GLU A 289 -13.33 -18.19 39.04
N GLU A 290 -12.43 -17.25 38.84
CA GLU A 290 -12.70 -15.82 38.82
C GLU A 290 -13.67 -15.42 37.71
N GLN A 291 -13.54 -16.00 36.52
CA GLN A 291 -14.39 -15.68 35.37
C GLN A 291 -15.71 -16.47 35.36
N GLY A 292 -15.84 -17.55 36.18
CA GLY A 292 -17.05 -18.36 36.33
C GLY A 292 -17.32 -19.35 35.19
N PHE A 293 -16.34 -19.62 34.32
CA PHE A 293 -16.44 -20.63 33.26
C PHE A 293 -15.05 -21.24 32.96
N LYS A 294 -15.06 -22.42 32.36
CA LYS A 294 -13.86 -23.13 31.93
C LYS A 294 -13.51 -22.81 30.48
N TYR A 295 -12.22 -22.75 30.19
CA TYR A 295 -11.73 -22.70 28.82
C TYR A 295 -12.02 -24.02 28.08
N SER A 296 -12.26 -23.96 26.77
CA SER A 296 -12.26 -25.17 25.95
C SER A 296 -10.85 -25.76 25.84
N ASP A 297 -10.75 -27.02 25.44
CA ASP A 297 -9.44 -27.67 25.23
C ASP A 297 -8.56 -26.89 24.23
N GLU A 298 -9.17 -26.37 23.16
CA GLU A 298 -8.50 -25.53 22.15
C GLU A 298 -7.96 -24.22 22.78
N GLN A 299 -8.78 -23.56 23.59
CA GLN A 299 -8.41 -22.31 24.27
C GLN A 299 -7.31 -22.54 25.32
N ALA A 300 -7.47 -23.56 26.15
CA ALA A 300 -6.48 -23.94 27.16
C ALA A 300 -5.12 -24.29 26.51
N ASN A 301 -5.15 -25.02 25.39
CA ASN A 301 -3.95 -25.34 24.63
C ASN A 301 -3.28 -24.08 24.05
N ALA A 302 -4.05 -23.13 23.51
CA ALA A 302 -3.52 -21.87 23.00
C ALA A 302 -2.82 -21.05 24.12
N ILE A 303 -3.46 -20.94 25.30
CA ILE A 303 -2.87 -20.26 26.46
C ILE A 303 -1.57 -20.94 26.89
N LYS A 304 -1.55 -22.29 26.97
CA LYS A 304 -0.35 -23.07 27.32
C LYS A 304 0.79 -22.89 26.32
N LEU A 305 0.48 -22.92 25.02
CA LEU A 305 1.49 -22.70 23.96
C LEU A 305 2.05 -21.29 24.00
N ALA A 306 1.23 -20.27 24.28
CA ALA A 306 1.67 -18.90 24.43
C ALA A 306 2.73 -18.71 25.53
N LEU A 307 2.81 -19.57 26.53
CA LEU A 307 3.82 -19.50 27.59
C LEU A 307 5.18 -20.14 27.23
N SER A 308 5.24 -20.90 26.14
CA SER A 308 6.44 -21.62 25.74
C SER A 308 6.93 -21.32 24.33
N LYS A 309 6.09 -20.68 23.51
CA LYS A 309 6.38 -20.38 22.11
C LYS A 309 6.59 -18.89 21.89
N ASN A 310 7.66 -18.54 21.22
CA ASN A 310 7.92 -17.14 20.89
C ASN A 310 7.11 -16.63 19.70
N VAL A 311 6.68 -17.54 18.82
CA VAL A 311 5.71 -17.19 17.75
C VAL A 311 4.56 -18.18 17.81
N LEU A 312 3.33 -17.70 17.89
CA LEU A 312 2.11 -18.48 17.91
C LEU A 312 1.06 -17.85 17.00
N ALA A 313 0.42 -18.65 16.16
CA ALA A 313 -0.73 -18.24 15.38
C ALA A 313 -2.02 -18.90 15.91
N ILE A 314 -3.07 -18.11 16.10
CA ILE A 314 -4.39 -18.58 16.54
C ILE A 314 -5.39 -18.24 15.43
N ASN A 315 -5.81 -19.26 14.68
CA ASN A 315 -6.86 -19.13 13.66
C ASN A 315 -8.23 -19.30 14.32
N SER A 316 -8.97 -18.23 14.41
CA SER A 316 -10.15 -18.17 15.26
C SER A 316 -11.30 -17.44 14.57
N PRO A 317 -12.35 -18.15 14.14
CA PRO A 317 -13.58 -17.55 13.65
C PRO A 317 -14.26 -16.60 14.65
N ALA A 318 -15.19 -15.78 14.15
CA ALA A 318 -16.03 -14.96 15.00
C ALA A 318 -16.84 -15.83 15.98
N GLY A 319 -16.95 -15.39 17.24
CA GLY A 319 -17.74 -16.10 18.27
C GLY A 319 -17.07 -17.31 18.93
N THR A 320 -15.77 -17.52 18.68
CA THR A 320 -15.00 -18.62 19.29
C THR A 320 -14.17 -18.18 20.52
N GLY A 321 -14.31 -16.92 20.94
CA GLY A 321 -13.72 -16.42 22.18
C GLY A 321 -12.27 -15.94 22.06
N LYS A 322 -11.84 -15.36 20.93
CA LYS A 322 -10.49 -14.76 20.73
C LYS A 322 -10.05 -13.92 21.93
N THR A 323 -10.86 -12.93 22.28
CA THR A 323 -10.52 -11.95 23.34
C THR A 323 -10.43 -12.60 24.73
N THR A 324 -11.24 -13.63 24.98
CA THR A 324 -11.19 -14.42 26.20
C THR A 324 -9.85 -15.14 26.37
N VAL A 325 -9.34 -15.70 25.27
CA VAL A 325 -8.03 -16.37 25.26
C VAL A 325 -6.89 -15.36 25.48
N VAL A 326 -6.96 -14.17 24.87
CA VAL A 326 -5.96 -13.11 25.13
C VAL A 326 -5.91 -12.76 26.62
N LYS A 327 -7.09 -12.58 27.25
CA LYS A 327 -7.15 -12.36 28.70
C LYS A 327 -6.52 -13.52 29.50
N GLY A 328 -6.78 -14.77 29.09
CA GLY A 328 -6.17 -15.96 29.69
C GLY A 328 -4.65 -15.98 29.53
N ILE A 329 -4.12 -15.66 28.36
CA ILE A 329 -2.68 -15.60 28.11
C ILE A 329 -2.02 -14.59 29.03
N ILE A 330 -2.56 -13.37 29.13
CA ILE A 330 -2.01 -12.30 29.96
C ILE A 330 -2.09 -12.65 31.43
N SER A 331 -3.21 -13.22 31.91
CA SER A 331 -3.41 -13.59 33.30
C SER A 331 -2.52 -14.76 33.75
N CYS A 332 -2.21 -15.68 32.84
CA CYS A 332 -1.34 -16.83 33.12
C CYS A 332 0.15 -16.56 32.88
N SER A 333 0.50 -15.47 32.18
CA SER A 333 1.87 -15.12 31.85
C SER A 333 2.50 -14.16 32.86
N ASN A 334 3.84 -14.18 32.94
CA ASN A 334 4.62 -13.16 33.64
C ASN A 334 5.17 -12.09 32.66
N GLU A 335 4.91 -12.22 31.35
CA GLU A 335 5.34 -11.27 30.33
C GLU A 335 4.40 -10.05 30.25
N CYS A 336 4.99 -8.92 29.90
CA CYS A 336 4.24 -7.73 29.50
C CYS A 336 3.95 -7.80 28.00
N TYR A 337 2.74 -7.41 27.59
CA TYR A 337 2.31 -7.45 26.20
C TYR A 337 1.85 -6.10 25.69
N ASN A 338 2.36 -5.72 24.53
CA ASN A 338 1.78 -4.67 23.70
C ASN A 338 0.57 -5.25 22.94
N LEU A 339 -0.63 -4.72 23.22
CA LEU A 339 -1.85 -5.10 22.51
C LEU A 339 -1.98 -4.24 21.26
N THR A 340 -2.00 -4.87 20.10
CA THR A 340 -2.03 -4.13 18.83
C THR A 340 -2.94 -4.76 17.80
N ALA A 341 -3.43 -3.91 16.87
CA ALA A 341 -4.21 -4.31 15.72
C ALA A 341 -3.99 -3.34 14.56
N LEU A 342 -4.49 -3.69 13.36
CA LEU A 342 -4.42 -2.80 12.20
C LEU A 342 -5.26 -1.53 12.40
N SER A 343 -6.48 -1.66 12.93
CA SER A 343 -7.42 -0.55 13.15
C SER A 343 -7.44 -0.10 14.61
N GLY A 344 -7.67 1.21 14.83
CA GLY A 344 -7.81 1.78 16.17
C GLY A 344 -8.99 1.20 16.95
N MET A 345 -10.09 0.88 16.26
CA MET A 345 -11.27 0.30 16.89
C MET A 345 -11.02 -1.13 17.39
N ALA A 346 -10.34 -1.95 16.60
CA ALA A 346 -9.96 -3.29 17.02
C ALA A 346 -8.99 -3.27 18.21
N ALA A 347 -7.97 -2.40 18.17
CA ALA A 347 -7.01 -2.22 19.24
C ALA A 347 -7.67 -1.74 20.55
N SER A 348 -8.57 -0.74 20.47
CA SER A 348 -9.32 -0.24 21.64
C SER A 348 -10.21 -1.32 22.26
N ARG A 349 -10.96 -2.04 21.41
CA ARG A 349 -11.81 -3.15 21.88
C ARG A 349 -11.02 -4.27 22.58
N LEU A 350 -9.86 -4.62 22.01
CA LEU A 350 -8.96 -5.61 22.62
C LEU A 350 -8.50 -5.11 24.00
N GLY A 351 -8.08 -3.85 24.08
CA GLY A 351 -7.61 -3.21 25.32
C GLY A 351 -8.70 -3.14 26.40
N GLU A 352 -9.92 -2.72 26.03
CA GLU A 352 -11.08 -2.64 26.96
C GLU A 352 -11.39 -3.98 27.63
N VAL A 353 -11.40 -5.09 26.86
CA VAL A 353 -11.73 -6.42 27.41
C VAL A 353 -10.60 -6.96 28.30
N VAL A 354 -9.36 -6.63 27.98
CA VAL A 354 -8.19 -7.08 28.73
C VAL A 354 -7.94 -6.18 29.95
N GLY A 355 -8.40 -4.92 29.93
CA GLY A 355 -8.13 -3.93 30.95
C GLY A 355 -6.76 -3.25 30.81
N GLN A 356 -6.21 -3.18 29.60
CA GLN A 356 -4.96 -2.54 29.24
C GLN A 356 -5.14 -1.66 28.00
N ASP A 357 -4.22 -0.71 27.78
CA ASP A 357 -4.28 0.13 26.57
C ASP A 357 -3.87 -0.66 25.32
N GLY A 358 -4.74 -0.63 24.29
CA GLY A 358 -4.44 -1.15 22.97
C GLY A 358 -4.08 -0.02 21.99
N SER A 359 -3.20 -0.28 21.04
CA SER A 359 -2.80 0.70 20.03
C SER A 359 -2.69 0.09 18.64
N THR A 360 -2.78 0.93 17.59
CA THR A 360 -2.53 0.44 16.23
C THR A 360 -1.04 0.10 16.05
N ILE A 361 -0.73 -0.80 15.09
CA ILE A 361 0.66 -1.11 14.73
C ILE A 361 1.44 0.17 14.40
N HIS A 362 0.85 1.09 13.64
CA HIS A 362 1.48 2.38 13.30
C HIS A 362 1.85 3.19 14.55
N ARG A 363 0.93 3.28 15.52
CA ARG A 363 1.18 4.01 16.77
C ARG A 363 2.21 3.29 17.64
N LEU A 364 2.13 1.96 17.74
CA LEU A 364 3.10 1.14 18.49
C LEU A 364 4.52 1.33 17.97
N LEU A 365 4.67 1.39 16.64
CA LEU A 365 5.97 1.58 15.99
C LEU A 365 6.39 3.06 15.89
N GLY A 366 5.54 4.00 16.35
CA GLY A 366 5.85 5.43 16.37
C GLY A 366 5.90 6.08 14.98
N TYR A 367 5.05 5.65 14.05
CA TYR A 367 4.97 6.23 12.71
C TYR A 367 4.53 7.70 12.76
N GLY A 368 5.30 8.58 12.11
CA GLY A 368 4.97 10.02 12.03
C GLY A 368 5.26 10.83 13.29
N LEU A 369 5.87 10.25 14.33
CA LEU A 369 6.31 10.98 15.52
C LEU A 369 7.72 11.59 15.37
N GLY A 370 8.48 11.17 14.34
CA GLY A 370 9.77 11.73 13.95
C GLY A 370 9.66 12.76 12.82
N ASP A 371 10.72 13.51 12.58
CA ASP A 371 10.82 14.42 11.44
C ASP A 371 10.78 13.63 10.13
N GLY A 372 9.77 13.88 9.28
CA GLY A 372 9.69 13.30 7.94
C GLY A 372 8.90 11.99 7.79
N GLY A 373 8.16 11.52 8.80
CA GLY A 373 7.32 10.30 8.69
C GLY A 373 8.11 9.01 8.89
N GLU A 374 9.20 9.05 9.63
CA GLU A 374 10.01 7.88 9.97
C GLU A 374 9.36 7.02 11.06
N TRP A 375 9.77 5.74 11.08
CA TRP A 375 9.37 4.78 12.09
C TRP A 375 10.36 4.84 13.26
N LEU A 376 9.88 5.10 14.50
CA LEU A 376 10.74 5.18 15.68
C LEU A 376 11.23 3.80 16.14
N LYS A 377 10.40 2.76 16.00
CA LYS A 377 10.74 1.39 16.38
C LYS A 377 11.26 0.61 15.19
N ASN A 378 12.38 -0.06 15.41
CA ASN A 378 13.08 -0.87 14.42
C ASN A 378 14.06 -1.81 15.15
N ARG A 379 14.97 -2.47 14.43
CA ARG A 379 15.96 -3.40 15.01
C ARG A 379 16.93 -2.73 15.97
N ASP A 380 17.29 -1.46 15.76
CA ASP A 380 18.23 -0.71 16.60
C ASP A 380 17.53 -0.09 17.83
N ASN A 381 16.21 0.09 17.77
CA ASN A 381 15.37 0.58 18.87
C ASN A 381 14.12 -0.32 19.00
N PRO A 382 14.26 -1.56 19.51
CA PRO A 382 13.21 -2.54 19.51
C PRO A 382 12.09 -2.28 20.53
N LEU A 383 11.01 -3.06 20.39
CA LEU A 383 9.97 -3.19 21.40
C LEU A 383 10.48 -4.08 22.52
N MET A 384 10.41 -3.57 23.76
CA MET A 384 10.91 -4.28 24.94
C MET A 384 9.90 -5.28 25.52
N ASP A 385 8.64 -5.18 25.12
CA ASP A 385 7.57 -6.08 25.56
C ASP A 385 7.13 -6.98 24.41
N SER A 386 6.58 -8.15 24.74
CA SER A 386 5.98 -9.07 23.80
C SER A 386 4.77 -8.45 23.08
N VAL A 387 4.36 -9.01 21.95
CA VAL A 387 3.30 -8.44 21.11
C VAL A 387 2.16 -9.43 20.94
N ILE A 388 0.94 -8.97 21.18
CA ILE A 388 -0.30 -9.64 20.77
C ILE A 388 -0.92 -8.81 19.63
N LEU A 389 -0.99 -9.42 18.45
CA LEU A 389 -1.52 -8.83 17.22
C LEU A 389 -2.90 -9.42 16.92
N ASP A 390 -3.96 -8.62 17.06
CA ASP A 390 -5.30 -9.01 16.65
C ASP A 390 -5.60 -8.60 15.20
N GLU A 391 -6.57 -9.26 14.58
CA GLU A 391 -6.95 -9.10 13.16
C GLU A 391 -5.76 -9.25 12.20
N SER A 392 -4.87 -10.21 12.49
CA SER A 392 -3.62 -10.43 11.75
C SER A 392 -3.83 -10.76 10.26
N SER A 393 -5.00 -11.30 9.89
CA SER A 393 -5.35 -11.64 8.50
C SER A 393 -5.38 -10.43 7.56
N MET A 394 -5.59 -9.22 8.11
CA MET A 394 -5.70 -7.97 7.34
C MET A 394 -4.37 -7.19 7.23
N VAL A 395 -3.31 -7.65 7.90
CA VAL A 395 -2.02 -6.97 7.92
C VAL A 395 -1.20 -7.35 6.69
N ASP A 396 -0.79 -6.36 5.89
CA ASP A 396 0.06 -6.58 4.72
C ASP A 396 1.50 -6.89 5.08
N GLY A 397 2.26 -7.42 4.10
CA GLY A 397 3.62 -7.86 4.32
C GLY A 397 4.57 -6.76 4.76
N GLU A 398 4.42 -5.51 4.27
CA GLU A 398 5.34 -4.43 4.60
C GLU A 398 5.17 -3.98 6.06
N LEU A 399 3.93 -3.80 6.49
CA LEU A 399 3.62 -3.44 7.87
C LEU A 399 3.98 -4.58 8.84
N PHE A 400 3.70 -5.83 8.45
CA PHE A 400 4.07 -6.99 9.23
C PHE A 400 5.59 -7.13 9.38
N TYR A 401 6.34 -6.95 8.27
CA TYR A 401 7.81 -6.98 8.33
C TYR A 401 8.36 -5.94 9.31
N ARG A 402 7.84 -4.71 9.26
CA ARG A 402 8.22 -3.65 10.21
C ARG A 402 7.92 -4.02 11.65
N LEU A 403 6.79 -4.66 11.90
CA LEU A 403 6.43 -5.13 13.24
C LEU A 403 7.42 -6.19 13.73
N VAL A 404 7.63 -7.27 12.95
CA VAL A 404 8.46 -8.41 13.41
C VAL A 404 9.93 -8.05 13.58
N GLN A 405 10.48 -7.17 12.73
CA GLN A 405 11.85 -6.68 12.89
C GLN A 405 12.05 -5.81 14.13
N SER A 406 10.96 -5.18 14.62
CA SER A 406 10.99 -4.32 15.81
C SER A 406 10.82 -5.09 17.12
N ILE A 407 10.46 -6.36 17.09
CA ILE A 407 10.35 -7.21 18.29
C ILE A 407 11.76 -7.63 18.74
N ASP A 408 12.08 -7.40 20.01
CA ASP A 408 13.39 -7.75 20.57
C ASP A 408 13.60 -9.27 20.64
N ASP A 409 14.86 -9.69 20.75
CA ASP A 409 15.21 -11.09 20.93
C ASP A 409 14.65 -11.62 22.26
N GLY A 410 14.09 -12.82 22.23
CA GLY A 410 13.45 -13.43 23.40
C GLY A 410 12.03 -12.94 23.71
N LYS A 411 11.51 -11.96 22.97
CA LYS A 411 10.11 -11.52 23.08
C LYS A 411 9.20 -12.31 22.14
N GLN A 412 7.91 -12.32 22.46
CA GLN A 412 6.92 -13.15 21.79
C GLN A 412 6.09 -12.35 20.78
N LEU A 413 5.64 -13.03 19.74
CA LEU A 413 4.60 -12.58 18.80
C LEU A 413 3.46 -13.58 18.82
N ILE A 414 2.32 -13.19 19.35
CA ILE A 414 1.08 -13.96 19.32
C ILE A 414 0.13 -13.29 18.33
N MET A 415 -0.24 -14.03 17.30
CA MET A 415 -1.10 -13.54 16.23
C MET A 415 -2.49 -14.15 16.33
N LEU A 416 -3.53 -13.32 16.29
CA LEU A 416 -4.90 -13.79 16.21
C LEU A 416 -5.50 -13.30 14.87
N GLY A 417 -6.11 -14.22 14.14
CA GLY A 417 -6.71 -13.90 12.84
C GLY A 417 -7.80 -14.90 12.48
N ASP A 418 -8.43 -14.66 11.34
CA ASP A 418 -9.42 -15.56 10.75
C ASP A 418 -9.15 -15.67 9.24
N LEU A 419 -8.76 -16.87 8.79
CA LEU A 419 -8.46 -17.14 7.37
C LEU A 419 -9.65 -16.95 6.42
N ALA A 420 -10.86 -16.88 6.94
CA ALA A 420 -12.07 -16.66 6.14
C ALA A 420 -12.53 -15.19 6.10
N GLN A 421 -11.86 -14.31 6.86
CA GLN A 421 -12.07 -12.87 6.77
C GLN A 421 -11.32 -12.27 5.58
N LEU A 422 -11.49 -10.96 5.37
CA LEU A 422 -10.79 -10.22 4.32
C LEU A 422 -9.28 -10.33 4.50
N GLU A 423 -8.60 -10.60 3.40
CA GLU A 423 -7.15 -10.59 3.34
C GLU A 423 -6.62 -9.14 3.28
N SER A 424 -5.32 -9.01 3.49
CA SER A 424 -4.63 -7.72 3.36
C SER A 424 -4.75 -7.15 1.94
N LEU A 425 -4.81 -5.83 1.85
CA LEU A 425 -4.78 -5.09 0.58
C LEU A 425 -3.33 -4.76 0.18
N GLY A 426 -2.49 -5.78 0.05
CA GLY A 426 -1.08 -5.58 -0.30
C GLY A 426 -0.36 -6.90 -0.54
N ALA A 427 0.92 -6.83 -0.91
CA ALA A 427 1.72 -8.02 -1.13
C ALA A 427 1.85 -8.86 0.15
N CYS A 428 1.81 -10.17 0.00
CA CYS A 428 1.88 -11.19 1.04
C CYS A 428 0.58 -11.33 1.86
N SER A 429 -0.06 -12.48 1.74
CA SER A 429 -1.11 -12.93 2.67
C SER A 429 -0.47 -13.56 3.92
N VAL A 430 0.25 -12.74 4.70
CA VAL A 430 1.21 -13.20 5.71
C VAL A 430 0.63 -14.20 6.71
N PHE A 431 -0.53 -13.88 7.29
CA PHE A 431 -1.17 -14.75 8.28
C PHE A 431 -1.55 -16.11 7.68
N ARG A 432 -2.09 -16.13 6.46
CA ARG A 432 -2.41 -17.36 5.72
C ARG A 432 -1.17 -18.18 5.43
N ASP A 433 -0.11 -17.54 4.96
CA ASP A 433 1.14 -18.23 4.63
C ASP A 433 1.80 -18.80 5.87
N ILE A 434 1.78 -18.09 7.00
CA ILE A 434 2.27 -18.56 8.29
C ILE A 434 1.49 -19.81 8.74
N VAL A 435 0.16 -19.74 8.73
CA VAL A 435 -0.70 -20.87 9.15
C VAL A 435 -0.47 -22.09 8.27
N ASN A 436 -0.34 -21.90 6.95
CA ASN A 436 -0.16 -22.99 6.00
C ASN A 436 1.29 -23.52 5.93
N SER A 437 2.26 -22.80 6.47
CA SER A 437 3.69 -23.17 6.39
C SER A 437 4.04 -24.44 7.17
N GLY A 438 3.28 -24.73 8.23
CA GLY A 438 3.61 -25.80 9.17
C GLY A 438 4.84 -25.54 10.04
N VAL A 439 5.46 -24.35 9.95
CA VAL A 439 6.68 -23.97 10.69
C VAL A 439 6.34 -23.29 12.01
N VAL A 440 5.35 -22.41 12.02
CA VAL A 440 4.86 -21.73 13.21
C VAL A 440 3.79 -22.60 13.88
N PRO A 441 3.82 -22.76 15.21
CA PRO A 441 2.73 -23.40 15.94
C PRO A 441 1.39 -22.70 15.67
N VAL A 442 0.39 -23.50 15.34
CA VAL A 442 -0.97 -23.00 15.03
C VAL A 442 -1.98 -23.66 15.94
N VAL A 443 -2.90 -22.88 16.49
CA VAL A 443 -4.10 -23.39 17.17
C VAL A 443 -5.31 -22.94 16.39
N GLU A 444 -6.17 -23.89 16.03
CA GLU A 444 -7.43 -23.61 15.35
C GLU A 444 -8.60 -23.71 16.34
N PHE A 445 -9.44 -22.69 16.38
CA PHE A 445 -10.68 -22.70 17.14
C PHE A 445 -11.83 -23.11 16.24
N THR A 446 -12.49 -24.19 16.61
CA THR A 446 -13.62 -24.73 15.87
C THR A 446 -14.94 -24.55 16.63
N GLN A 447 -14.86 -24.39 17.94
CA GLN A 447 -16.04 -24.34 18.81
C GLN A 447 -16.65 -22.93 18.87
N ILE A 448 -17.82 -22.74 18.29
CA ILE A 448 -18.63 -21.52 18.46
C ILE A 448 -19.44 -21.63 19.77
N PHE A 449 -19.28 -20.66 20.67
CA PHE A 449 -19.98 -20.68 21.97
C PHE A 449 -21.45 -20.41 21.88
N ARG A 450 -22.22 -20.92 22.87
CA ARG A 450 -23.69 -20.90 22.88
C ARG A 450 -24.28 -19.48 22.72
N GLN A 451 -23.70 -18.47 23.35
CA GLN A 451 -24.15 -17.09 23.20
C GLN A 451 -24.01 -16.58 21.76
N ALA A 452 -22.88 -16.90 21.11
CA ALA A 452 -22.63 -16.54 19.73
C ALA A 452 -23.59 -17.26 18.75
N LYS A 453 -23.99 -18.51 19.07
CA LYS A 453 -25.00 -19.26 18.25
C LYS A 453 -26.39 -18.63 18.25
N LYS A 454 -26.71 -17.78 19.21
CA LYS A 454 -28.03 -17.08 19.27
C LYS A 454 -28.05 -15.88 18.30
N SER A 455 -26.92 -15.34 17.92
CA SER A 455 -26.77 -14.28 16.93
C SER A 455 -26.91 -14.85 15.52
N ALA A 456 -27.85 -14.33 14.74
CA ALA A 456 -27.94 -14.69 13.33
C ALA A 456 -26.79 -14.10 12.50
N ILE A 457 -26.21 -12.97 12.90
CA ILE A 457 -25.03 -12.41 12.25
C ILE A 457 -23.92 -13.46 12.20
N ILE A 458 -23.66 -14.16 13.31
CA ILE A 458 -22.61 -15.18 13.40
C ILE A 458 -22.99 -16.46 12.64
N THR A 459 -24.24 -16.91 12.75
CA THR A 459 -24.68 -18.12 12.04
C THR A 459 -24.72 -17.92 10.52
N GLU A 460 -25.19 -16.77 10.05
CA GLU A 460 -25.23 -16.45 8.62
C GLU A 460 -23.81 -16.19 8.07
N ALA A 461 -22.94 -15.51 8.82
CA ALA A 461 -21.52 -15.39 8.45
C ALA A 461 -20.83 -16.75 8.34
N THR A 462 -21.19 -17.72 9.19
CA THR A 462 -20.67 -19.09 9.12
C THR A 462 -21.14 -19.78 7.82
N LYS A 463 -22.40 -19.59 7.40
CA LYS A 463 -22.88 -20.12 6.12
C LYS A 463 -22.10 -19.55 4.94
N VAL A 464 -21.90 -18.22 4.92
CA VAL A 464 -21.08 -17.57 3.87
C VAL A 464 -19.66 -18.14 3.83
N ARG A 465 -19.05 -18.35 5.00
CA ARG A 465 -17.73 -18.98 5.14
C ARG A 465 -17.69 -20.39 4.54
N MET A 466 -18.74 -21.17 4.74
CA MET A 466 -18.88 -22.53 4.19
C MET A 466 -19.37 -22.55 2.74
N LYS A 467 -19.52 -21.37 2.12
CA LYS A 467 -20.09 -21.19 0.76
C LYS A 467 -21.53 -21.73 0.64
N GLU A 468 -22.26 -21.74 1.75
CA GLU A 468 -23.67 -22.11 1.77
C GLU A 468 -24.53 -20.89 1.40
N PRO A 469 -25.62 -21.08 0.66
CA PRO A 469 -26.53 -20.01 0.31
C PRO A 469 -27.26 -19.46 1.55
N LEU A 470 -27.41 -18.14 1.63
CA LEU A 470 -28.16 -17.49 2.72
C LEU A 470 -29.65 -17.72 2.62
N CYS A 471 -30.18 -17.93 1.41
CA CYS A 471 -31.59 -18.26 1.15
C CYS A 471 -31.72 -19.10 -0.14
N SER A 472 -32.89 -19.65 -0.38
CA SER A 472 -33.21 -20.29 -1.67
C SER A 472 -33.32 -19.23 -2.76
N ASN A 473 -33.10 -19.63 -4.01
CA ASN A 473 -33.18 -18.73 -5.17
C ASN A 473 -34.57 -18.15 -5.38
N ASP A 474 -35.59 -18.78 -4.83
CA ASP A 474 -37.01 -18.40 -4.94
C ASP A 474 -37.50 -17.54 -3.75
N PHE A 475 -36.60 -17.21 -2.83
CA PHE A 475 -36.97 -16.41 -1.65
C PHE A 475 -37.00 -14.91 -2.00
N TYR A 476 -38.16 -14.31 -1.84
CA TYR A 476 -38.38 -12.86 -1.99
C TYR A 476 -39.07 -12.30 -0.74
N GLY A 477 -38.55 -11.18 -0.23
CA GLY A 477 -39.12 -10.49 0.91
C GLY A 477 -38.11 -10.24 2.03
N ASN A 478 -38.64 -10.12 3.24
CA ASN A 478 -37.88 -9.82 4.45
C ASN A 478 -37.87 -11.02 5.37
N ASP A 479 -36.70 -11.37 5.91
CA ASP A 479 -36.54 -12.45 6.88
C ASP A 479 -35.66 -11.97 8.03
N ILE A 480 -36.19 -11.91 9.25
CA ILE A 480 -35.46 -11.53 10.45
C ILE A 480 -35.04 -12.80 11.17
N ARG A 481 -33.74 -13.00 11.29
CA ARG A 481 -33.13 -14.24 11.79
C ARG A 481 -32.46 -14.08 13.14
N GLY A 482 -32.28 -15.24 13.79
CA GLY A 482 -31.64 -15.42 15.10
C GLY A 482 -32.56 -15.22 16.28
N GLU A 483 -32.19 -15.82 17.41
CA GLU A 483 -32.89 -15.60 18.67
C GLU A 483 -32.82 -14.13 19.11
N MET A 484 -31.70 -13.46 18.76
CA MET A 484 -31.43 -12.04 19.04
C MET A 484 -32.10 -11.09 18.04
N LYS A 485 -32.64 -11.60 16.93
CA LYS A 485 -33.26 -10.81 15.84
C LYS A 485 -32.31 -9.74 15.27
N ASP A 486 -31.02 -10.05 15.18
CA ASP A 486 -29.93 -9.16 14.86
C ASP A 486 -29.48 -9.24 13.39
N PHE A 487 -30.16 -10.02 12.55
CA PHE A 487 -29.89 -10.14 11.12
C PHE A 487 -31.19 -10.02 10.32
N LEU A 488 -31.18 -9.08 9.35
CA LEU A 488 -32.29 -8.88 8.42
C LEU A 488 -31.85 -9.23 7.02
N LEU A 489 -32.41 -10.29 6.43
CA LEU A 489 -32.25 -10.62 5.02
C LEU A 489 -33.40 -9.98 4.22
N GLN A 490 -33.03 -9.17 3.23
CA GLN A 490 -33.99 -8.58 2.28
C GLN A 490 -33.60 -8.96 0.84
N THR A 491 -34.57 -9.50 0.12
CA THR A 491 -34.39 -9.87 -1.30
C THR A 491 -35.45 -9.18 -2.15
N TYR A 492 -35.05 -8.70 -3.32
CA TYR A 492 -35.87 -7.99 -4.27
C TYR A 492 -35.74 -8.58 -5.68
N VAL A 493 -36.84 -8.54 -6.45
CA VAL A 493 -36.85 -9.00 -7.84
C VAL A 493 -35.99 -8.12 -8.77
N GLU A 494 -35.85 -6.83 -8.43
CA GLU A 494 -35.07 -5.87 -9.21
C GLU A 494 -33.99 -5.18 -8.38
N ASN A 495 -32.74 -5.24 -8.83
CA ASN A 495 -31.58 -4.61 -8.19
C ASN A 495 -31.73 -3.08 -7.95
N LYS A 496 -32.58 -2.41 -8.75
CA LYS A 496 -32.85 -0.96 -8.62
C LYS A 496 -33.58 -0.57 -7.35
N LEU A 497 -34.28 -1.50 -6.71
CA LEU A 497 -35.04 -1.25 -5.50
C LEU A 497 -34.25 -1.45 -4.21
N THR A 498 -33.08 -2.08 -4.27
CA THR A 498 -32.27 -2.42 -3.09
C THR A 498 -31.67 -1.16 -2.44
N LEU A 499 -31.13 -0.24 -3.25
CA LEU A 499 -30.41 0.94 -2.74
C LEU A 499 -31.31 1.93 -1.94
N PRO A 500 -32.55 2.30 -2.41
CA PRO A 500 -33.43 3.17 -1.64
C PRO A 500 -33.89 2.58 -0.29
N TYR A 501 -33.94 1.25 -0.18
CA TYR A 501 -34.32 0.58 1.07
C TYR A 501 -33.18 0.53 2.06
N VAL A 502 -31.96 0.27 1.61
CA VAL A 502 -30.76 0.33 2.47
C VAL A 502 -30.63 1.71 3.08
N LEU A 503 -30.78 2.78 2.30
CA LEU A 503 -30.71 4.18 2.76
C LEU A 503 -31.85 4.58 3.73
N LYS A 504 -32.93 3.80 3.82
CA LYS A 504 -34.04 4.06 4.76
C LYS A 504 -33.76 3.53 6.17
N TYR A 505 -32.84 2.58 6.32
CA TYR A 505 -32.48 1.94 7.59
C TYR A 505 -31.13 2.43 8.16
N TYR A 506 -30.40 3.25 7.41
CA TYR A 506 -29.24 4.01 7.86
C TYR A 506 -29.62 5.47 8.12
#